data_b2fa59129bdbb6da6795f3daff239085
#
_entry.id   b2fa59129bdbb6da6795f3daff239085
#
_cell.length_a   1.000
_cell.length_b   1.000
_cell.length_c   1.000
_cell.angle_alpha   90.00
_cell.angle_beta   90.00
_cell.angle_gamma   90.00
#
_symmetry.space_group_name_H-M   'P 1'
#
loop_
_entity.id
_entity.type
_entity.pdbx_description
1 polymer ?
#
loop_
_entity_poly.entity_id
_entity_poly.type
_entity_poly.pdbx_seq_one_letter_code
_entity_poly.pdbx_strand_id
1 'polypeptide(L)'
;MNSNLQKYYPVVVKVTEVVDYMMTEEMGLMPPEFYDVNERDGCVFLTVSFNPLAIGRSLAAYEHPDVARRISHALDGHKVVITKKTGTRYVILLSGSISLPERIEFPGFGERDVFRLGMGLRSEAKLHANQLKNVIIGAAQGAGKSNVLSLLIHQARAFGWTLYLADPDGHTFNPDVWNALAAAPVASSPANLLQILSRIAAELEDRIALFRAVADRGIPPADIDAYNQVASEPLPRIALVVDEANSYLGDKKVFAQMADLLRRGRKWGLHIFLSGHEWHKETVPAEVNDMLQTRIGLTVASEQTSAVVLRSSHWGKWVIGKPAGRGVLRTNQYQPMQFYLVTEEMEREWLAQSVVTPAPLPDAEALLVKRALEDAGGKMTLGLLMEWGLGQREARRLLDTYEARGWLERDASEGNARKVSPKLADLLTNRQSRQSLTNPYIWRQTADKPRQTLNMEGAMV
;
A
#
# COMPACT_ATOMS: atom_id res chain seq x y z
N MET A 1 5.37 -5.10 -45.48
CA MET A 1 5.86 -4.01 -44.64
C MET A 1 4.66 -3.44 -43.90
N ASN A 2 4.74 -3.31 -42.57
CA ASN A 2 3.64 -2.78 -41.77
C ASN A 2 3.36 -1.33 -42.19
N SER A 3 2.12 -0.97 -42.47
CA SER A 3 1.76 0.39 -42.94
C SER A 3 2.22 1.51 -41.98
N ASN A 4 2.28 1.20 -40.69
CA ASN A 4 2.79 2.13 -39.67
C ASN A 4 4.30 2.34 -39.79
N LEU A 5 5.06 1.35 -40.21
CA LEU A 5 6.51 1.52 -40.39
C LEU A 5 6.81 2.52 -41.50
N GLN A 6 6.07 2.51 -42.60
CA GLN A 6 6.24 3.52 -43.69
C GLN A 6 5.89 4.92 -43.20
N LYS A 7 4.78 5.07 -42.48
CA LYS A 7 4.31 6.36 -41.94
C LYS A 7 5.33 6.98 -40.99
N TYR A 8 5.92 6.18 -40.09
CA TYR A 8 6.81 6.65 -39.02
C TYR A 8 8.30 6.39 -39.31
N TYR A 9 8.65 5.99 -40.51
CA TYR A 9 10.02 5.68 -40.89
C TYR A 9 11.02 6.79 -40.54
N PRO A 10 10.76 8.10 -40.80
CA PRO A 10 11.70 9.16 -40.42
C PRO A 10 11.93 9.26 -38.93
N VAL A 11 10.92 8.99 -38.12
CA VAL A 11 11.00 8.99 -36.65
C VAL A 11 11.81 7.78 -36.17
N VAL A 12 11.59 6.61 -36.77
CA VAL A 12 12.35 5.40 -36.46
C VAL A 12 13.81 5.61 -36.76
N VAL A 13 14.17 6.18 -37.91
CA VAL A 13 15.56 6.47 -38.29
C VAL A 13 16.23 7.40 -37.27
N LYS A 14 15.59 8.54 -36.96
CA LYS A 14 16.14 9.47 -35.96
C LYS A 14 16.35 8.82 -34.58
N VAL A 15 15.38 8.04 -34.12
CA VAL A 15 15.49 7.33 -32.85
C VAL A 15 16.63 6.31 -32.91
N THR A 16 16.74 5.58 -34.01
CA THR A 16 17.82 4.60 -34.22
C THR A 16 19.18 5.29 -34.15
N GLU A 17 19.38 6.37 -34.90
CA GLU A 17 20.62 7.12 -34.91
C GLU A 17 21.07 7.61 -33.53
N VAL A 18 20.13 8.17 -32.76
CA VAL A 18 20.41 8.64 -31.40
C VAL A 18 20.75 7.49 -30.46
N VAL A 19 19.99 6.41 -30.53
CA VAL A 19 20.18 5.26 -29.66
C VAL A 19 21.48 4.52 -30.03
N ASP A 20 21.74 4.32 -31.32
CA ASP A 20 22.95 3.68 -31.79
C ASP A 20 24.19 4.46 -31.38
N TYR A 21 24.19 5.78 -31.60
CA TYR A 21 25.32 6.64 -31.19
C TYR A 21 25.59 6.55 -29.70
N MET A 22 24.54 6.73 -28.89
CA MET A 22 24.68 6.67 -27.43
C MET A 22 25.17 5.33 -26.94
N MET A 23 24.64 4.24 -27.52
CA MET A 23 24.98 2.90 -27.09
C MET A 23 26.41 2.53 -27.49
N THR A 24 26.81 2.81 -28.73
CA THR A 24 28.12 2.44 -29.24
C THR A 24 29.22 3.36 -28.75
N GLU A 25 29.07 4.68 -28.94
CA GLU A 25 30.14 5.63 -28.71
C GLU A 25 30.27 6.07 -27.24
N GLU A 26 29.16 6.22 -26.53
CA GLU A 26 29.21 6.70 -25.15
C GLU A 26 29.18 5.61 -24.09
N MET A 27 28.49 4.50 -24.36
CA MET A 27 28.24 3.45 -23.37
C MET A 27 28.99 2.16 -23.66
N GLY A 28 29.55 1.99 -24.86
CA GLY A 28 30.22 0.74 -25.30
C GLY A 28 29.25 -0.46 -25.29
N LEU A 29 28.00 -0.22 -25.63
CA LEU A 29 26.94 -1.23 -25.69
C LEU A 29 26.50 -1.44 -27.14
N MET A 30 25.97 -2.61 -27.45
CA MET A 30 25.37 -2.84 -28.77
C MET A 30 24.04 -2.12 -28.90
N PRO A 31 23.73 -1.52 -30.06
CA PRO A 31 22.47 -0.87 -30.31
C PRO A 31 21.32 -1.88 -30.31
N PRO A 32 20.10 -1.47 -29.94
CA PRO A 32 18.94 -2.33 -29.96
C PRO A 32 18.44 -2.55 -31.39
N GLU A 33 17.80 -3.70 -31.59
CA GLU A 33 17.06 -3.96 -32.82
C GLU A 33 15.64 -3.40 -32.73
N PHE A 34 15.21 -2.67 -33.76
CA PHE A 34 13.83 -2.22 -33.85
C PHE A 34 12.95 -3.38 -34.32
N TYR A 35 11.87 -3.61 -33.57
CA TYR A 35 11.04 -4.79 -33.76
C TYR A 35 9.65 -4.45 -34.34
N ASP A 36 9.02 -3.35 -33.89
CA ASP A 36 7.66 -3.01 -34.28
C ASP A 36 7.34 -1.54 -34.05
N VAL A 37 6.45 -0.99 -34.86
CA VAL A 37 5.93 0.38 -34.74
C VAL A 37 4.41 0.32 -34.69
N ASN A 38 3.82 0.79 -33.61
CA ASN A 38 2.40 0.87 -33.43
C ASN A 38 1.96 2.30 -33.11
N GLU A 39 0.79 2.68 -33.61
CA GLU A 39 0.11 3.92 -33.23
C GLU A 39 -1.14 3.59 -32.44
N ARG A 40 -1.31 4.27 -31.32
CA ARG A 40 -2.52 4.17 -30.52
C ARG A 40 -2.73 5.47 -29.74
N ASP A 41 -3.97 5.98 -29.77
CA ASP A 41 -4.39 7.18 -29.01
C ASP A 41 -3.46 8.40 -29.25
N GLY A 42 -3.07 8.63 -30.51
CA GLY A 42 -2.19 9.71 -30.90
C GLY A 42 -0.72 9.56 -30.51
N CYS A 43 -0.33 8.37 -30.05
CA CYS A 43 1.02 8.07 -29.62
C CYS A 43 1.67 7.01 -30.50
N VAL A 44 2.96 7.18 -30.76
CA VAL A 44 3.76 6.21 -31.50
C VAL A 44 4.56 5.35 -30.51
N PHE A 45 4.42 4.05 -30.63
CA PHE A 45 5.09 3.06 -29.80
C PHE A 45 6.14 2.33 -30.65
N LEU A 46 7.41 2.56 -30.36
CA LEU A 46 8.50 1.82 -30.97
C LEU A 46 8.91 0.68 -30.04
N THR A 47 8.73 -0.56 -30.47
CA THR A 47 9.23 -1.72 -29.73
C THR A 47 10.65 -2.01 -30.17
N VAL A 48 11.58 -2.04 -29.25
CA VAL A 48 12.98 -2.38 -29.49
C VAL A 48 13.35 -3.63 -28.69
N SER A 49 14.29 -4.43 -29.21
CA SER A 49 14.84 -5.59 -28.53
C SER A 49 16.35 -5.45 -28.38
N PHE A 50 16.86 -5.75 -27.18
CA PHE A 50 18.30 -5.76 -26.93
C PHE A 50 18.87 -7.15 -27.17
N ASN A 51 20.05 -7.20 -27.78
CA ASN A 51 20.73 -8.47 -28.01
C ASN A 51 21.11 -9.11 -26.66
N PRO A 52 20.66 -10.34 -26.36
CA PRO A 52 21.00 -11.01 -25.12
C PRO A 52 22.48 -11.18 -24.87
N LEU A 53 23.31 -11.28 -25.92
CA LEU A 53 24.77 -11.42 -25.81
C LEU A 53 25.48 -10.12 -25.42
N ALA A 54 24.80 -8.98 -25.57
CA ALA A 54 25.28 -7.66 -25.12
C ALA A 54 25.03 -7.38 -23.63
N ILE A 55 24.37 -8.30 -22.92
CA ILE A 55 23.86 -8.14 -21.55
C ILE A 55 24.97 -8.22 -20.46
N GLY A 56 26.23 -8.21 -20.80
CA GLY A 56 27.30 -8.08 -19.80
C GLY A 56 27.26 -6.78 -18.98
N ARG A 57 26.42 -5.81 -19.37
CA ARG A 57 26.13 -4.58 -18.63
C ARG A 57 24.63 -4.31 -18.58
N SER A 58 24.17 -3.97 -17.41
CA SER A 58 22.78 -3.75 -16.98
C SER A 58 21.85 -3.17 -18.05
N LEU A 59 20.73 -3.83 -18.35
CA LEU A 59 19.59 -3.28 -19.09
C LEU A 59 19.09 -1.94 -18.52
N ALA A 60 19.45 -1.62 -17.28
CA ALA A 60 19.14 -0.34 -16.63
C ALA A 60 19.77 0.85 -17.37
N ALA A 61 20.81 0.65 -18.17
CA ALA A 61 21.37 1.73 -18.99
C ALA A 61 20.36 2.29 -20.00
N TYR A 62 19.46 1.47 -20.51
CA TYR A 62 18.41 1.90 -21.45
C TYR A 62 17.24 2.60 -20.75
N GLU A 63 17.11 2.40 -19.46
CA GLU A 63 16.11 3.08 -18.62
C GLU A 63 16.61 4.46 -18.14
N HIS A 64 17.84 4.84 -18.52
CA HIS A 64 18.42 6.11 -18.11
C HIS A 64 17.62 7.29 -18.66
N PRO A 65 17.22 8.25 -17.83
CA PRO A 65 16.46 9.43 -18.27
C PRO A 65 17.14 10.23 -19.39
N ASP A 66 18.47 10.19 -19.47
CA ASP A 66 19.23 10.84 -20.52
C ASP A 66 18.95 10.26 -21.90
N VAL A 67 18.70 8.96 -22.01
CA VAL A 67 18.33 8.32 -23.29
C VAL A 67 17.03 8.94 -23.80
N ALA A 68 16.00 8.99 -22.96
CA ALA A 68 14.71 9.59 -23.30
C ALA A 68 14.84 11.08 -23.62
N ARG A 69 15.67 11.82 -22.85
CA ARG A 69 15.91 13.25 -23.07
C ARG A 69 16.59 13.51 -24.42
N ARG A 70 17.62 12.73 -24.78
CA ARG A 70 18.34 12.89 -26.05
C ARG A 70 17.47 12.53 -27.25
N ILE A 71 16.70 11.44 -27.14
CA ILE A 71 15.73 11.11 -28.17
C ILE A 71 14.68 12.22 -28.30
N SER A 72 14.19 12.77 -27.20
CA SER A 72 13.29 13.92 -27.21
C SER A 72 13.88 15.13 -27.92
N HIS A 73 15.14 15.46 -27.63
CA HIS A 73 15.84 16.55 -28.26
C HIS A 73 16.02 16.32 -29.78
N ALA A 74 16.38 15.10 -30.18
CA ALA A 74 16.51 14.72 -31.59
C ALA A 74 15.19 14.75 -32.37
N LEU A 75 14.09 14.67 -31.66
CA LEU A 75 12.72 14.72 -32.22
C LEU A 75 12.01 16.04 -31.90
N ASP A 76 12.75 17.15 -31.96
CA ASP A 76 12.21 18.51 -31.83
C ASP A 76 11.36 18.73 -30.56
N GLY A 77 11.75 18.13 -29.47
CA GLY A 77 11.09 18.26 -28.16
C GLY A 77 9.87 17.35 -27.94
N HIS A 78 9.60 16.41 -28.84
CA HIS A 78 8.57 15.39 -28.58
C HIS A 78 8.84 14.67 -27.26
N LYS A 79 7.80 14.46 -26.46
CA LYS A 79 7.95 13.71 -25.20
C LYS A 79 8.27 12.25 -25.48
N VAL A 80 9.35 11.78 -24.88
CA VAL A 80 9.86 10.42 -25.04
C VAL A 80 9.83 9.71 -23.69
N VAL A 81 9.31 8.51 -23.68
CA VAL A 81 9.32 7.63 -22.51
C VAL A 81 9.75 6.24 -22.92
N ILE A 82 10.70 5.68 -22.19
CA ILE A 82 11.20 4.34 -22.41
C ILE A 82 10.68 3.44 -21.27
N THR A 83 9.99 2.37 -21.61
CA THR A 83 9.47 1.40 -20.64
C THR A 83 9.76 -0.02 -21.05
N LYS A 84 10.17 -0.83 -20.08
CA LYS A 84 10.36 -2.27 -20.29
C LYS A 84 9.00 -2.95 -20.55
N LYS A 85 8.94 -3.80 -21.56
CA LYS A 85 7.75 -4.59 -21.90
C LYS A 85 7.85 -6.01 -21.30
N THR A 86 8.79 -6.79 -21.79
CA THR A 86 9.05 -8.18 -21.33
C THR A 86 10.49 -8.57 -21.66
N GLY A 87 11.18 -9.26 -20.77
CA GLY A 87 12.54 -9.76 -21.03
C GLY A 87 13.48 -8.66 -21.50
N THR A 88 13.97 -8.79 -22.72
CA THR A 88 14.86 -7.83 -23.41
C THR A 88 14.11 -6.77 -24.22
N ARG A 89 12.78 -6.82 -24.26
CA ARG A 89 11.96 -5.91 -25.07
C ARG A 89 11.59 -4.66 -24.30
N TYR A 90 11.82 -3.52 -24.92
CA TYR A 90 11.46 -2.19 -24.43
C TYR A 90 10.49 -1.51 -25.41
N VAL A 91 9.73 -0.60 -24.90
CA VAL A 91 8.89 0.27 -25.72
C VAL A 91 9.34 1.70 -25.52
N ILE A 92 9.71 2.35 -26.61
CA ILE A 92 9.95 3.78 -26.68
C ILE A 92 8.62 4.41 -27.11
N LEU A 93 8.03 5.17 -26.23
CA LEU A 93 6.82 5.93 -26.48
C LEU A 93 7.17 7.33 -26.92
N LEU A 94 6.70 7.73 -28.09
CA LEU A 94 6.83 9.07 -28.64
C LEU A 94 5.45 9.71 -28.64
N SER A 95 5.30 10.82 -27.95
CA SER A 95 4.03 11.51 -27.87
C SER A 95 4.17 13.01 -27.86
N GLY A 96 3.26 13.68 -28.55
CA GLY A 96 3.05 15.11 -28.40
C GLY A 96 2.23 15.50 -27.16
N SER A 97 1.44 14.59 -26.59
CA SER A 97 0.44 14.94 -25.59
C SER A 97 0.42 14.08 -24.32
N ILE A 98 1.19 12.99 -24.21
CA ILE A 98 1.19 12.20 -22.96
C ILE A 98 2.11 12.85 -21.94
N SER A 99 1.53 13.69 -21.10
CA SER A 99 2.10 14.11 -19.83
C SER A 99 1.39 13.37 -18.71
N LEU A 100 2.15 13.03 -17.66
CA LEU A 100 1.51 12.69 -16.40
C LEU A 100 0.68 13.90 -15.96
N PRO A 101 -0.58 13.71 -15.54
CA PRO A 101 -1.40 14.81 -15.07
C PRO A 101 -0.74 15.45 -13.84
N GLU A 102 -0.94 16.77 -13.66
CA GLU A 102 -0.31 17.46 -12.54
C GLU A 102 -0.99 17.12 -11.20
N ARG A 103 -2.30 16.92 -11.23
CA ARG A 103 -3.10 16.58 -10.08
C ARG A 103 -4.26 15.70 -10.52
N ILE A 104 -4.50 14.61 -9.83
CA ILE A 104 -5.67 13.74 -10.04
C ILE A 104 -6.22 13.34 -8.69
N GLU A 105 -7.47 13.59 -8.47
CA GLU A 105 -8.17 13.16 -7.28
C GLU A 105 -8.48 11.67 -7.36
N PHE A 106 -8.54 11.04 -6.18
CA PHE A 106 -8.87 9.62 -6.08
C PHE A 106 -10.31 9.38 -6.58
N PRO A 107 -10.50 8.53 -7.59
CA PRO A 107 -11.80 8.36 -8.23
C PRO A 107 -12.76 7.44 -7.44
N GLY A 108 -12.40 7.07 -6.21
CA GLY A 108 -13.17 6.16 -5.36
C GLY A 108 -12.61 4.74 -5.33
N PHE A 109 -13.13 3.98 -4.38
CA PHE A 109 -12.75 2.58 -4.18
C PHE A 109 -13.20 1.73 -5.36
N GLY A 110 -12.37 0.77 -5.73
CA GLY A 110 -12.62 -0.16 -6.82
C GLY A 110 -12.98 -1.56 -6.31
N GLU A 111 -12.53 -2.56 -7.04
CA GLU A 111 -12.64 -3.97 -6.66
C GLU A 111 -11.93 -4.24 -5.33
N ARG A 112 -12.50 -5.16 -4.54
CA ARG A 112 -11.93 -5.55 -3.24
C ARG A 112 -10.50 -6.07 -3.41
N ASP A 113 -9.62 -5.65 -2.50
CA ASP A 113 -8.19 -5.98 -2.48
C ASP A 113 -7.40 -5.50 -3.72
N VAL A 114 -7.98 -4.61 -4.55
CA VAL A 114 -7.27 -3.95 -5.67
C VAL A 114 -7.01 -2.48 -5.32
N PHE A 115 -5.77 -2.19 -4.97
CA PHE A 115 -5.33 -0.82 -4.67
C PHE A 115 -5.18 0.00 -5.93
N ARG A 116 -5.89 1.12 -6.00
CA ARG A 116 -5.78 2.14 -7.04
C ARG A 116 -4.79 3.18 -6.57
N LEU A 117 -3.68 3.33 -7.26
CA LEU A 117 -2.56 4.15 -6.78
C LEU A 117 -2.45 5.49 -7.50
N GLY A 118 -2.81 5.56 -8.75
CA GLY A 118 -2.66 6.79 -9.54
C GLY A 118 -2.65 6.52 -11.04
N MET A 119 -2.26 7.52 -11.80
CA MET A 119 -2.14 7.43 -13.25
C MET A 119 -0.69 7.35 -13.68
N GLY A 120 -0.35 6.28 -14.36
CA GLY A 120 0.87 6.16 -15.14
C GLY A 120 0.70 6.78 -16.52
N LEU A 121 1.74 6.66 -17.34
CA LEU A 121 1.75 7.22 -18.70
C LEU A 121 0.73 6.56 -19.64
N ARG A 122 0.32 5.35 -19.37
CA ARG A 122 -0.55 4.57 -20.26
C ARG A 122 -1.88 4.17 -19.64
N SER A 123 -1.90 4.00 -18.33
CA SER A 123 -3.05 3.45 -17.64
C SER A 123 -3.00 3.77 -16.16
N GLU A 124 -4.10 3.56 -15.51
CA GLU A 124 -4.19 3.56 -14.06
C GLU A 124 -3.29 2.47 -13.47
N ALA A 125 -2.51 2.83 -12.47
CA ALA A 125 -1.71 1.88 -11.71
C ALA A 125 -2.59 1.22 -10.64
N LYS A 126 -2.81 -0.08 -10.81
CA LYS A 126 -3.58 -0.92 -9.89
C LYS A 126 -2.72 -2.09 -9.43
N LEU A 127 -2.78 -2.40 -8.16
CA LEU A 127 -2.11 -3.57 -7.58
C LEU A 127 -3.09 -4.35 -6.74
N HIS A 128 -3.28 -5.62 -7.04
CA HIS A 128 -3.93 -6.53 -6.12
C HIS A 128 -3.08 -6.69 -4.85
N ALA A 129 -3.71 -6.93 -3.70
CA ALA A 129 -3.04 -7.07 -2.41
C ALA A 129 -1.82 -8.02 -2.46
N ASN A 130 -1.94 -9.15 -3.15
CA ASN A 130 -0.83 -10.10 -3.33
C ASN A 130 0.35 -9.52 -4.13
N GLN A 131 0.11 -8.53 -4.99
CA GLN A 131 1.13 -7.83 -5.77
C GLN A 131 1.70 -6.65 -4.99
N LEU A 132 0.90 -6.02 -4.10
CA LEU A 132 1.33 -4.88 -3.28
C LEU A 132 2.45 -5.27 -2.32
N LYS A 133 2.40 -6.50 -1.75
CA LYS A 133 3.46 -7.02 -0.86
C LYS A 133 3.79 -6.07 0.31
N ASN A 134 5.07 -6.03 0.74
CA ASN A 134 5.56 -5.02 1.69
C ASN A 134 6.05 -3.80 0.94
N VAL A 135 5.78 -2.61 1.47
CA VAL A 135 5.98 -1.32 0.80
C VAL A 135 7.03 -0.49 1.52
N ILE A 136 7.94 0.11 0.76
CA ILE A 136 8.80 1.21 1.23
C ILE A 136 8.46 2.48 0.46
N ILE A 137 8.32 3.58 1.20
CA ILE A 137 8.00 4.90 0.65
C ILE A 137 9.09 5.88 1.06
N GLY A 138 9.73 6.51 0.08
CA GLY A 138 10.68 7.59 0.29
C GLY A 138 10.17 8.90 -0.30
N ALA A 139 10.17 9.96 0.50
CA ALA A 139 9.67 11.26 0.08
C ALA A 139 10.27 12.39 0.91
N ALA A 140 10.71 13.47 0.27
CA ALA A 140 11.03 14.71 0.98
C ALA A 140 9.78 15.33 1.60
N GLN A 141 9.97 16.26 2.52
CA GLN A 141 8.88 17.03 3.10
C GLN A 141 8.07 17.74 2.00
N GLY A 142 6.75 17.68 2.08
CA GLY A 142 5.84 18.27 1.09
C GLY A 142 5.71 17.50 -0.23
N ALA A 143 6.43 16.39 -0.43
CA ALA A 143 6.35 15.58 -1.64
C ALA A 143 5.08 14.74 -1.79
N GLY A 144 4.22 14.67 -0.76
CA GLY A 144 2.96 13.92 -0.77
C GLY A 144 3.03 12.54 -0.08
N LYS A 145 4.02 12.32 0.80
CA LYS A 145 4.16 11.07 1.59
C LYS A 145 2.89 10.70 2.35
N SER A 146 2.38 11.62 3.17
CA SER A 146 1.16 11.39 3.98
C SER A 146 -0.06 11.11 3.11
N ASN A 147 -0.15 11.76 1.95
CA ASN A 147 -1.23 11.48 0.99
C ASN A 147 -1.16 10.05 0.44
N VAL A 148 0.04 9.55 0.10
CA VAL A 148 0.19 8.15 -0.38
C VAL A 148 -0.12 7.16 0.74
N LEU A 149 0.27 7.46 1.98
CA LEU A 149 -0.12 6.64 3.14
C LEU A 149 -1.63 6.65 3.35
N SER A 150 -2.27 7.83 3.35
CA SER A 150 -3.72 7.98 3.45
C SER A 150 -4.43 7.18 2.36
N LEU A 151 -3.97 7.30 1.11
CA LEU A 151 -4.50 6.53 -0.03
C LEU A 151 -4.45 5.02 0.20
N LEU A 152 -3.34 4.49 0.72
CA LEU A 152 -3.19 3.05 0.99
C LEU A 152 -4.06 2.60 2.17
N ILE A 153 -4.06 3.36 3.25
CA ILE A 153 -4.74 2.98 4.50
C ILE A 153 -6.25 3.00 4.34
N HIS A 154 -6.80 4.02 3.70
CA HIS A 154 -8.24 4.11 3.49
C HIS A 154 -8.76 3.01 2.57
N GLN A 155 -7.97 2.61 1.54
CA GLN A 155 -8.31 1.45 0.73
C GLN A 155 -8.22 0.16 1.53
N ALA A 156 -7.15 -0.08 2.28
CA ALA A 156 -7.01 -1.25 3.15
C ALA A 156 -8.19 -1.37 4.12
N ARG A 157 -8.59 -0.23 4.71
CA ARG A 157 -9.75 -0.17 5.60
C ARG A 157 -11.06 -0.47 4.88
N ALA A 158 -11.29 0.11 3.70
CA ALA A 158 -12.46 -0.16 2.88
C ALA A 158 -12.57 -1.64 2.50
N PHE A 159 -11.44 -2.33 2.35
CA PHE A 159 -11.37 -3.77 2.11
C PHE A 159 -11.56 -4.64 3.38
N GLY A 160 -11.69 -4.00 4.55
CA GLY A 160 -11.87 -4.69 5.83
C GLY A 160 -10.57 -5.22 6.44
N TRP A 161 -9.42 -4.66 6.11
CA TRP A 161 -8.14 -5.04 6.71
C TRP A 161 -8.03 -4.56 8.15
N THR A 162 -7.36 -5.32 8.98
CA THR A 162 -6.98 -4.92 10.34
C THR A 162 -5.79 -3.95 10.27
N LEU A 163 -5.93 -2.76 10.85
CA LEU A 163 -4.91 -1.73 10.79
C LEU A 163 -4.13 -1.62 12.10
N TYR A 164 -2.80 -1.60 12.01
CA TYR A 164 -1.88 -1.19 13.06
C TYR A 164 -1.06 -0.01 12.56
N LEU A 165 -0.97 1.05 13.35
CA LEU A 165 -0.40 2.32 12.94
C LEU A 165 0.71 2.75 13.91
N ALA A 166 1.77 3.34 13.36
CA ALA A 166 2.84 3.97 14.13
C ALA A 166 3.20 5.31 13.49
N ASP A 167 3.24 6.34 14.30
CA ASP A 167 3.59 7.71 13.93
C ASP A 167 4.19 8.40 15.16
N PRO A 168 5.49 8.75 15.15
CA PRO A 168 6.15 9.31 16.31
C PRO A 168 5.61 10.68 16.69
N ASP A 169 5.18 11.46 15.70
CA ASP A 169 4.76 12.84 15.86
C ASP A 169 3.23 13.00 15.91
N GLY A 170 2.48 11.95 15.56
CA GLY A 170 1.02 11.97 15.54
C GLY A 170 0.41 12.91 14.49
N HIS A 171 1.19 13.32 13.49
CA HIS A 171 0.74 14.25 12.45
C HIS A 171 -0.02 13.55 11.33
N THR A 172 0.51 12.42 10.86
CA THR A 172 -0.13 11.63 9.80
C THR A 172 -1.27 10.78 10.37
N PHE A 173 -1.06 10.19 11.57
CA PHE A 173 -2.05 9.37 12.26
C PHE A 173 -2.41 10.00 13.60
N ASN A 174 -3.22 11.07 13.56
CA ASN A 174 -3.68 11.72 14.78
C ASN A 174 -4.35 10.68 15.72
N PRO A 175 -3.79 10.45 16.94
CA PRO A 175 -4.30 9.45 17.86
C PRO A 175 -5.78 9.66 18.24
N ASP A 176 -6.26 10.90 18.33
CA ASP A 176 -7.66 11.20 18.67
C ASP A 176 -8.65 10.63 17.65
N VAL A 177 -8.21 10.46 16.41
CA VAL A 177 -9.02 9.92 15.32
C VAL A 177 -8.71 8.44 15.10
N TRP A 178 -7.43 8.12 14.94
CA TRP A 178 -7.02 6.81 14.46
C TRP A 178 -7.05 5.71 15.53
N ASN A 179 -6.98 6.04 16.83
CA ASN A 179 -7.13 5.06 17.90
C ASN A 179 -8.51 4.38 17.90
N ALA A 180 -9.53 5.04 17.35
CA ALA A 180 -10.85 4.45 17.19
C ALA A 180 -10.96 3.48 16.00
N LEU A 181 -10.06 3.58 15.04
CA LEU A 181 -10.09 2.87 13.75
C LEU A 181 -9.03 1.77 13.64
N ALA A 182 -7.94 1.90 14.39
CA ALA A 182 -6.86 0.93 14.43
C ALA A 182 -7.15 -0.19 15.47
N ALA A 183 -6.50 -1.33 15.27
CA ALA A 183 -6.63 -2.48 16.16
C ALA A 183 -5.87 -2.33 17.51
N ALA A 184 -5.02 -1.30 17.60
CA ALA A 184 -4.31 -0.88 18.82
C ALA A 184 -4.09 0.63 18.76
N PRO A 185 -3.82 1.30 19.92
CA PRO A 185 -3.43 2.71 19.91
C PRO A 185 -2.25 2.96 18.97
N VAL A 186 -2.26 4.11 18.30
CA VAL A 186 -1.17 4.53 17.43
C VAL A 186 0.14 4.56 18.22
N ALA A 187 1.15 3.85 17.73
CA ALA A 187 2.44 3.80 18.42
C ALA A 187 3.23 5.09 18.18
N SER A 188 3.51 5.82 19.25
CA SER A 188 4.29 7.06 19.23
C SER A 188 5.75 6.87 19.66
N SER A 189 6.16 5.65 20.01
CA SER A 189 7.50 5.34 20.48
C SER A 189 7.93 3.92 20.08
N PRO A 190 9.25 3.61 20.07
CA PRO A 190 9.74 2.25 19.85
C PRO A 190 9.13 1.21 20.80
N ALA A 191 8.91 1.56 22.07
CA ALA A 191 8.29 0.67 23.04
C ALA A 191 6.83 0.34 22.69
N ASN A 192 6.05 1.33 22.25
CA ASN A 192 4.66 1.12 21.80
C ASN A 192 4.62 0.27 20.51
N LEU A 193 5.52 0.56 19.56
CA LEU A 193 5.59 -0.24 18.33
C LEU A 193 5.99 -1.68 18.65
N LEU A 194 6.92 -1.92 19.58
CA LEU A 194 7.31 -3.27 19.99
C LEU A 194 6.11 -4.07 20.55
N GLN A 195 5.20 -3.42 21.29
CA GLN A 195 3.96 -4.06 21.75
C GLN A 195 3.06 -4.45 20.58
N ILE A 196 2.91 -3.57 19.58
CA ILE A 196 2.14 -3.85 18.35
C ILE A 196 2.77 -5.03 17.60
N LEU A 197 4.10 -5.02 17.40
CA LEU A 197 4.81 -6.10 16.71
C LEU A 197 4.64 -7.44 17.44
N SER A 198 4.72 -7.44 18.78
CA SER A 198 4.51 -8.64 19.59
C SER A 198 3.08 -9.18 19.46
N ARG A 199 2.09 -8.28 19.39
CA ARG A 199 0.70 -8.65 19.18
C ARG A 199 0.47 -9.24 17.79
N ILE A 200 1.02 -8.62 16.74
CA ILE A 200 0.95 -9.15 15.37
C ILE A 200 1.64 -10.53 15.31
N ALA A 201 2.80 -10.69 15.95
CA ALA A 201 3.50 -11.97 15.99
C ALA A 201 2.64 -13.08 16.63
N ALA A 202 1.96 -12.79 17.74
CA ALA A 202 1.04 -13.73 18.38
C ALA A 202 -0.15 -14.07 17.45
N GLU A 203 -0.74 -13.06 16.78
CA GLU A 203 -1.82 -13.28 15.81
C GLU A 203 -1.36 -14.15 14.62
N LEU A 204 -0.12 -13.99 14.16
CA LEU A 204 0.41 -14.85 13.10
C LEU A 204 0.55 -16.33 13.56
N GLU A 205 0.94 -16.59 14.79
CA GLU A 205 0.98 -17.96 15.31
C GLU A 205 -0.43 -18.58 15.37
N ASP A 206 -1.42 -17.82 15.80
CA ASP A 206 -2.82 -18.27 15.77
C ASP A 206 -3.27 -18.58 14.33
N ARG A 207 -2.94 -17.73 13.35
CA ARG A 207 -3.23 -17.96 11.93
C ARG A 207 -2.52 -19.19 11.38
N ILE A 208 -1.26 -19.43 11.75
CA ILE A 208 -0.51 -20.62 11.38
C ILE A 208 -1.23 -21.88 11.87
N ALA A 209 -1.73 -21.86 13.09
CA ALA A 209 -2.50 -23.00 13.64
C ALA A 209 -3.81 -23.24 12.85
N LEU A 210 -4.54 -22.17 12.50
CA LEU A 210 -5.75 -22.26 11.68
C LEU A 210 -5.47 -22.83 10.28
N PHE A 211 -4.40 -22.39 9.62
CA PHE A 211 -3.99 -22.91 8.31
C PHE A 211 -3.60 -24.40 8.39
N ARG A 212 -2.94 -24.83 9.46
CA ARG A 212 -2.64 -26.24 9.70
C ARG A 212 -3.92 -27.06 9.87
N ALA A 213 -4.87 -26.57 10.65
CA ALA A 213 -6.16 -27.25 10.85
C ALA A 213 -6.97 -27.42 9.55
N VAL A 214 -6.84 -26.50 8.61
CA VAL A 214 -7.42 -26.63 7.25
C VAL A 214 -6.61 -27.62 6.43
N ALA A 215 -5.27 -27.57 6.48
CA ALA A 215 -4.40 -28.50 5.77
C ALA A 215 -4.63 -29.96 6.18
N ASP A 216 -4.89 -30.23 7.44
CA ASP A 216 -5.18 -31.58 7.97
C ASP A 216 -6.50 -32.16 7.40
N ARG A 217 -7.37 -31.32 6.83
CA ARG A 217 -8.63 -31.73 6.17
C ARG A 217 -8.52 -31.91 4.66
N GLY A 218 -7.36 -31.61 4.07
CA GLY A 218 -7.15 -31.69 2.62
C GLY A 218 -5.88 -31.01 2.14
N ILE A 219 -5.99 -30.15 1.12
CA ILE A 219 -4.84 -29.45 0.52
C ILE A 219 -4.48 -28.23 1.37
N PRO A 220 -3.21 -28.08 1.80
CA PRO A 220 -2.79 -26.90 2.57
C PRO A 220 -2.93 -25.62 1.75
N PRO A 221 -3.57 -24.59 2.32
CA PRO A 221 -3.73 -23.30 1.64
C PRO A 221 -2.36 -22.65 1.37
N ALA A 222 -2.18 -22.16 0.14
CA ALA A 222 -0.94 -21.53 -0.29
C ALA A 222 -0.72 -20.18 0.40
N ASP A 223 -1.78 -19.41 0.57
CA ASP A 223 -1.81 -18.07 1.18
C ASP A 223 -3.16 -17.76 1.81
N ILE A 224 -3.33 -16.52 2.29
CA ILE A 224 -4.55 -16.05 2.95
C ILE A 224 -5.77 -16.12 2.02
N ASP A 225 -5.62 -15.92 0.70
CA ASP A 225 -6.74 -15.99 -0.23
C ASP A 225 -7.22 -17.42 -0.40
N ALA A 226 -6.28 -18.36 -0.56
CA ALA A 226 -6.59 -19.78 -0.62
C ALA A 226 -7.22 -20.28 0.69
N TYR A 227 -6.76 -19.79 1.83
CA TYR A 227 -7.38 -20.07 3.12
C TYR A 227 -8.83 -19.55 3.18
N ASN A 228 -9.06 -18.29 2.82
CA ASN A 228 -10.37 -17.65 2.87
C ASN A 228 -11.40 -18.25 1.92
N GLN A 229 -10.95 -18.96 0.86
CA GLN A 229 -11.85 -19.69 -0.04
C GLN A 229 -12.46 -20.95 0.58
N VAL A 230 -11.78 -21.55 1.56
CA VAL A 230 -12.17 -22.84 2.14
C VAL A 230 -12.53 -22.76 3.62
N ALA A 231 -12.18 -21.67 4.30
CA ALA A 231 -12.47 -21.46 5.71
C ALA A 231 -13.93 -21.04 5.92
N SER A 232 -14.55 -21.53 6.96
CA SER A 232 -15.89 -21.10 7.41
C SER A 232 -15.89 -19.64 7.87
N GLU A 233 -14.77 -19.18 8.44
CA GLU A 233 -14.56 -17.81 8.89
C GLU A 233 -13.35 -17.22 8.18
N PRO A 234 -13.57 -16.31 7.21
CA PRO A 234 -12.48 -15.64 6.52
C PRO A 234 -11.66 -14.74 7.45
N LEU A 235 -10.34 -14.80 7.35
CA LEU A 235 -9.44 -13.95 8.09
C LEU A 235 -9.20 -12.63 7.34
N PRO A 236 -9.29 -11.47 8.00
CA PRO A 236 -8.91 -10.20 7.40
C PRO A 236 -7.40 -10.14 7.16
N ARG A 237 -6.97 -9.42 6.12
CA ARG A 237 -5.57 -9.05 6.00
C ARG A 237 -5.18 -8.05 7.08
N ILE A 238 -3.90 -7.96 7.39
CA ILE A 238 -3.33 -7.02 8.35
C ILE A 238 -2.45 -6.03 7.61
N ALA A 239 -2.62 -4.75 7.87
CA ALA A 239 -1.68 -3.71 7.48
C ALA A 239 -1.01 -3.12 8.73
N LEU A 240 0.31 -3.23 8.80
CA LEU A 240 1.13 -2.46 9.73
C LEU A 240 1.72 -1.29 8.94
N VAL A 241 1.38 -0.07 9.32
CA VAL A 241 1.84 1.15 8.66
C VAL A 241 2.68 1.96 9.63
N VAL A 242 3.92 2.21 9.26
CA VAL A 242 4.88 2.94 10.10
C VAL A 242 5.31 4.19 9.35
N ASP A 243 4.84 5.33 9.81
CA ASP A 243 5.36 6.62 9.34
C ASP A 243 6.65 6.96 10.09
N GLU A 244 7.55 7.67 9.45
CA GLU A 244 8.89 7.99 9.94
C GLU A 244 9.62 6.76 10.53
N ALA A 245 9.66 5.67 9.75
CA ALA A 245 10.19 4.38 10.19
C ALA A 245 11.61 4.45 10.77
N ASN A 246 12.41 5.43 10.36
CA ASN A 246 13.74 5.67 10.90
C ASN A 246 13.75 5.94 12.41
N SER A 247 12.69 6.56 12.93
CA SER A 247 12.53 6.83 14.39
C SER A 247 12.38 5.55 15.20
N TYR A 248 12.02 4.45 14.59
CA TYR A 248 11.78 3.17 15.25
C TYR A 248 12.86 2.13 14.94
N LEU A 249 13.35 2.08 13.69
CA LEU A 249 14.27 1.04 13.24
C LEU A 249 15.69 1.15 13.87
N GLY A 250 16.01 2.25 14.53
CA GLY A 250 17.21 2.38 15.35
C GLY A 250 17.19 1.52 16.62
N ASP A 251 16.02 1.14 17.12
CA ASP A 251 15.88 0.21 18.23
C ASP A 251 16.11 -1.24 17.76
N LYS A 252 17.11 -1.92 18.33
CA LYS A 252 17.50 -3.28 17.93
C LYS A 252 16.39 -4.32 18.09
N LYS A 253 15.52 -4.18 19.10
CA LYS A 253 14.40 -5.12 19.34
C LYS A 253 13.28 -4.91 18.32
N VAL A 254 12.93 -3.65 18.08
CA VAL A 254 11.97 -3.29 17.01
C VAL A 254 12.47 -3.79 15.67
N PHE A 255 13.73 -3.51 15.35
CA PHE A 255 14.33 -3.95 14.09
C PHE A 255 14.27 -5.47 13.91
N ALA A 256 14.72 -6.23 14.92
CA ALA A 256 14.75 -7.69 14.85
C ALA A 256 13.35 -8.29 14.66
N GLN A 257 12.35 -7.77 15.38
CA GLN A 257 10.99 -8.26 15.30
C GLN A 257 10.32 -7.83 13.99
N MET A 258 10.58 -6.62 13.51
CA MET A 258 10.12 -6.13 12.22
C MET A 258 10.70 -6.99 11.08
N ALA A 259 11.99 -7.30 11.10
CA ALA A 259 12.64 -8.15 10.10
C ALA A 259 12.05 -9.57 10.08
N ASP A 260 11.73 -10.13 11.24
CA ASP A 260 11.07 -11.43 11.33
C ASP A 260 9.66 -11.39 10.69
N LEU A 261 8.86 -10.40 11.03
CA LEU A 261 7.52 -10.23 10.48
C LEU A 261 7.52 -9.97 8.98
N LEU A 262 8.45 -9.17 8.46
CA LEU A 262 8.65 -8.93 7.02
C LEU A 262 8.95 -10.24 6.28
N ARG A 263 9.75 -11.13 6.89
CA ARG A 263 10.16 -12.40 6.28
C ARG A 263 9.02 -13.39 6.19
N ARG A 264 8.23 -13.55 7.24
CA ARG A 264 7.26 -14.65 7.35
C ARG A 264 5.80 -14.24 7.21
N GLY A 265 5.46 -12.96 7.37
CA GLY A 265 4.08 -12.51 7.56
C GLY A 265 3.19 -12.58 6.31
N ARG A 266 3.77 -12.43 5.12
CA ARG A 266 2.99 -12.26 3.88
C ARG A 266 2.03 -13.41 3.57
N LYS A 267 2.46 -14.66 3.76
CA LYS A 267 1.62 -15.84 3.53
C LYS A 267 0.34 -15.79 4.36
N TRP A 268 0.43 -15.24 5.55
CA TRP A 268 -0.63 -15.16 6.54
C TRP A 268 -1.44 -13.85 6.46
N GLY A 269 -1.24 -13.07 5.38
CA GLY A 269 -1.97 -11.85 5.11
C GLY A 269 -1.44 -10.60 5.81
N LEU A 270 -0.20 -10.59 6.30
CA LEU A 270 0.44 -9.39 6.84
C LEU A 270 1.13 -8.61 5.71
N HIS A 271 0.83 -7.32 5.65
CA HIS A 271 1.48 -6.33 4.79
C HIS A 271 2.07 -5.23 5.66
N ILE A 272 3.31 -4.86 5.42
CA ILE A 272 4.04 -3.85 6.17
C ILE A 272 4.39 -2.70 5.24
N PHE A 273 3.98 -1.48 5.59
CA PHE A 273 4.22 -0.24 4.86
C PHE A 273 5.11 0.65 5.69
N LEU A 274 6.33 0.89 5.23
CA LEU A 274 7.31 1.74 5.89
C LEU A 274 7.49 3.02 5.09
N SER A 275 7.39 4.18 5.73
CA SER A 275 7.64 5.46 5.09
C SER A 275 8.68 6.27 5.86
N GLY A 276 9.36 7.17 5.16
CA GLY A 276 10.36 8.05 5.76
C GLY A 276 10.90 9.08 4.80
N HIS A 277 11.49 10.14 5.36
CA HIS A 277 12.11 11.22 4.59
C HIS A 277 13.52 10.84 4.11
N GLU A 278 14.27 10.16 4.95
CA GLU A 278 15.65 9.75 4.68
C GLU A 278 15.80 8.25 4.85
N TRP A 279 16.42 7.63 3.87
CA TRP A 279 16.69 6.20 3.91
C TRP A 279 18.19 5.97 3.69
N HIS A 280 18.82 5.37 4.68
CA HIS A 280 20.23 5.02 4.67
C HIS A 280 20.40 3.51 4.69
N LYS A 281 21.50 3.01 4.14
CA LYS A 281 21.81 1.58 4.12
C LYS A 281 21.98 1.00 5.54
N GLU A 282 22.38 1.82 6.46
CA GLU A 282 22.56 1.49 7.87
C GLU A 282 21.21 1.29 8.56
N THR A 283 20.21 2.09 8.20
CA THR A 283 18.87 2.02 8.79
C THR A 283 18.05 0.86 8.19
N VAL A 284 18.24 0.60 6.89
CA VAL A 284 17.57 -0.51 6.18
C VAL A 284 18.62 -1.37 5.50
N PRO A 285 19.24 -2.29 6.23
CA PRO A 285 20.20 -3.25 5.67
C PRO A 285 19.63 -4.00 4.48
N ALA A 286 20.51 -4.49 3.63
CA ALA A 286 20.13 -5.15 2.38
C ALA A 286 19.12 -6.29 2.59
N GLU A 287 19.28 -7.07 3.66
CA GLU A 287 18.37 -8.16 4.02
C GLU A 287 16.93 -7.69 4.19
N VAL A 288 16.69 -6.64 4.97
CA VAL A 288 15.34 -6.07 5.18
C VAL A 288 14.86 -5.38 3.91
N ASN A 289 15.76 -4.65 3.25
CA ASN A 289 15.45 -3.94 2.01
C ASN A 289 14.99 -4.88 0.89
N ASP A 290 15.46 -6.13 0.86
CA ASP A 290 15.04 -7.15 -0.12
C ASP A 290 13.59 -7.61 0.09
N MET A 291 13.09 -7.53 1.31
CA MET A 291 11.71 -7.90 1.65
C MET A 291 10.69 -6.81 1.33
N LEU A 292 11.13 -5.58 1.13
CA LEU A 292 10.32 -4.43 0.74
C LEU A 292 10.23 -4.37 -0.79
N GLN A 293 9.35 -5.17 -1.37
CA GLN A 293 9.33 -5.43 -2.81
C GLN A 293 8.56 -4.38 -3.62
N THR A 294 7.56 -3.74 -3.02
CA THR A 294 6.89 -2.59 -3.62
C THR A 294 7.55 -1.32 -3.11
N ARG A 295 7.96 -0.47 -4.04
CA ARG A 295 8.77 0.70 -3.75
C ARG A 295 8.15 1.93 -4.36
N ILE A 296 7.97 2.96 -3.55
CA ILE A 296 7.41 4.23 -3.96
C ILE A 296 8.44 5.31 -3.64
N GLY A 297 8.99 5.90 -4.69
CA GLY A 297 9.87 7.06 -4.58
C GLY A 297 9.14 8.30 -5.10
N LEU A 298 8.83 9.22 -4.20
CA LEU A 298 8.39 10.57 -4.54
C LEU A 298 9.62 11.48 -4.66
N THR A 299 9.43 12.79 -4.76
CA THR A 299 10.54 13.73 -4.67
C THR A 299 11.30 13.49 -3.36
N VAL A 300 12.62 13.32 -3.45
CA VAL A 300 13.52 13.07 -2.31
C VAL A 300 14.60 14.15 -2.25
N ALA A 301 15.18 14.32 -1.07
CA ALA A 301 16.23 15.33 -0.86
C ALA A 301 17.56 14.94 -1.49
N SER A 302 17.85 13.63 -1.64
CA SER A 302 19.14 13.15 -2.14
C SER A 302 19.00 11.91 -3.03
N GLU A 303 19.97 11.75 -3.94
CA GLU A 303 20.10 10.56 -4.78
C GLU A 303 20.36 9.29 -3.94
N GLN A 304 20.98 9.41 -2.78
CA GLN A 304 21.28 8.29 -1.89
C GLN A 304 20.00 7.68 -1.32
N THR A 305 19.08 8.51 -0.81
CA THR A 305 17.75 8.08 -0.36
C THR A 305 17.02 7.35 -1.48
N SER A 306 17.06 7.90 -2.68
CA SER A 306 16.43 7.30 -3.84
C SER A 306 17.05 5.98 -4.25
N ALA A 307 18.36 5.87 -4.17
CA ALA A 307 19.09 4.63 -4.46
C ALA A 307 18.70 3.51 -3.47
N VAL A 308 18.43 3.85 -2.22
CA VAL A 308 17.94 2.88 -1.21
C VAL A 308 16.48 2.52 -1.50
N VAL A 309 15.60 3.50 -1.68
CA VAL A 309 14.17 3.29 -1.89
C VAL A 309 13.89 2.60 -3.21
N LEU A 310 14.33 3.18 -4.33
CA LEU A 310 14.03 2.68 -5.68
C LEU A 310 15.03 1.62 -6.16
N ARG A 311 16.17 1.47 -5.48
CA ARG A 311 17.31 0.67 -5.96
C ARG A 311 17.77 1.09 -7.36
N SER A 312 17.73 2.39 -7.62
CA SER A 312 18.14 2.98 -8.88
C SER A 312 18.52 4.43 -8.66
N SER A 313 19.77 4.78 -8.95
CA SER A 313 20.23 6.16 -8.96
C SER A 313 19.57 6.97 -10.09
N HIS A 314 19.24 6.33 -11.21
CA HIS A 314 18.66 7.00 -12.37
C HIS A 314 17.23 7.47 -12.10
N TRP A 315 16.39 6.57 -11.60
CA TRP A 315 15.03 6.95 -11.21
C TRP A 315 15.02 7.88 -10.01
N GLY A 316 16.05 7.79 -9.17
CA GLY A 316 16.27 8.73 -8.09
C GLY A 316 16.48 10.16 -8.56
N LYS A 317 17.32 10.35 -9.54
CA LYS A 317 17.51 11.67 -10.16
C LYS A 317 16.24 12.17 -10.83
N TRP A 318 15.47 11.27 -11.45
CA TRP A 318 14.25 11.65 -12.14
C TRP A 318 13.18 12.21 -11.20
N VAL A 319 13.03 11.70 -9.98
CA VAL A 319 12.01 12.19 -9.03
C VAL A 319 12.37 13.52 -8.38
N ILE A 320 13.63 13.95 -8.40
CA ILE A 320 14.06 15.21 -7.81
C ILE A 320 13.36 16.40 -8.50
N GLY A 321 12.83 17.33 -7.70
CA GLY A 321 12.15 18.55 -8.18
C GLY A 321 10.83 18.31 -8.90
N LYS A 322 10.22 17.12 -8.77
CA LYS A 322 8.89 16.86 -9.32
C LYS A 322 7.81 17.44 -8.39
N PRO A 323 6.62 17.78 -8.93
CA PRO A 323 5.51 18.26 -8.12
C PRO A 323 5.04 17.19 -7.12
N ALA A 324 4.34 17.63 -6.08
CA ALA A 324 3.80 16.74 -5.06
C ALA A 324 2.94 15.62 -5.65
N GLY A 325 3.07 14.42 -5.10
CA GLY A 325 2.39 13.22 -5.58
C GLY A 325 2.95 12.64 -6.89
N ARG A 326 3.95 13.28 -7.49
CA ARG A 326 4.66 12.71 -8.64
C ARG A 326 5.82 11.84 -8.18
N GLY A 327 5.88 10.61 -8.69
CA GLY A 327 6.90 9.69 -8.30
C GLY A 327 7.04 8.47 -9.20
N VAL A 328 7.74 7.49 -8.69
CA VAL A 328 7.96 6.20 -9.35
C VAL A 328 7.44 5.10 -8.44
N LEU A 329 6.55 4.29 -8.98
CA LEU A 329 6.19 2.99 -8.42
C LEU A 329 7.13 1.94 -9.03
N ARG A 330 7.78 1.16 -8.18
CA ARG A 330 8.54 0.00 -8.60
C ARG A 330 7.96 -1.25 -7.95
N THR A 331 7.54 -2.16 -8.75
CA THR A 331 7.27 -3.56 -8.41
C THR A 331 8.29 -4.45 -9.13
N ASN A 332 7.90 -5.08 -10.24
CA ASN A 332 8.83 -5.75 -11.16
C ASN A 332 9.43 -4.78 -12.19
N GLN A 333 8.77 -3.65 -12.41
CA GLN A 333 9.16 -2.60 -13.36
C GLN A 333 9.06 -1.23 -12.71
N TYR A 334 9.81 -0.27 -13.23
CA TYR A 334 9.68 1.14 -12.86
C TYR A 334 8.55 1.79 -13.65
N GLN A 335 7.61 2.40 -12.94
CA GLN A 335 6.47 3.08 -13.53
C GLN A 335 6.42 4.51 -12.98
N PRO A 336 6.83 5.51 -13.78
CA PRO A 336 6.59 6.91 -13.44
C PRO A 336 5.10 7.18 -13.45
N MET A 337 4.62 7.90 -12.41
CA MET A 337 3.20 8.14 -12.25
C MET A 337 2.89 9.38 -11.42
N GLN A 338 1.67 9.84 -11.53
CA GLN A 338 1.05 10.77 -10.58
C GLN A 338 0.15 9.95 -9.66
N PHE A 339 0.48 9.93 -8.37
CA PHE A 339 -0.36 9.30 -7.35
C PHE A 339 -1.66 10.08 -7.18
N TYR A 340 -2.73 9.37 -6.89
CA TYR A 340 -4.01 10.01 -6.60
C TYR A 340 -3.92 10.88 -5.36
N LEU A 341 -4.60 12.01 -5.41
CA LEU A 341 -4.79 12.88 -4.28
C LEU A 341 -6.03 12.44 -3.51
N VAL A 342 -5.85 12.18 -2.24
CA VAL A 342 -6.92 12.12 -1.24
C VAL A 342 -7.10 13.54 -0.72
N THR A 343 -8.25 14.15 -0.98
CA THR A 343 -8.53 15.50 -0.48
C THR A 343 -8.90 15.43 1.01
N GLU A 344 -8.73 16.53 1.73
CA GLU A 344 -9.15 16.62 3.13
C GLU A 344 -10.65 16.35 3.31
N GLU A 345 -11.46 16.70 2.30
CA GLU A 345 -12.88 16.43 2.30
C GLU A 345 -13.17 14.93 2.21
N MET A 346 -12.52 14.22 1.26
CA MET A 346 -12.61 12.76 1.14
C MET A 346 -12.17 12.07 2.43
N GLU A 347 -11.04 12.49 2.99
CA GLU A 347 -10.52 11.91 4.23
C GLU A 347 -11.49 12.13 5.39
N ARG A 348 -12.03 13.33 5.54
CA ARG A 348 -13.03 13.66 6.56
C ARG A 348 -14.32 12.83 6.39
N GLU A 349 -14.81 12.69 5.16
CA GLU A 349 -15.97 11.84 4.88
C GLU A 349 -15.70 10.36 5.21
N TRP A 350 -14.54 9.84 4.82
CA TRP A 350 -14.19 8.45 5.11
C TRP A 350 -13.99 8.19 6.60
N LEU A 351 -13.43 9.14 7.32
CA LEU A 351 -13.29 9.07 8.76
C LEU A 351 -14.66 9.16 9.46
N ALA A 352 -15.54 10.05 9.02
CA ALA A 352 -16.90 10.20 9.55
C ALA A 352 -17.75 8.94 9.31
N GLN A 353 -17.69 8.34 8.13
CA GLN A 353 -18.38 7.09 7.80
C GLN A 353 -17.90 5.90 8.65
N SER A 354 -16.75 6.03 9.27
CA SER A 354 -16.07 4.98 10.03
C SER A 354 -16.39 4.96 11.51
N VAL A 355 -16.95 6.04 12.01
CA VAL A 355 -17.47 6.11 13.40
C VAL A 355 -18.67 5.15 13.57
N VAL A 356 -19.21 4.62 12.47
CA VAL A 356 -20.28 3.64 12.48
C VAL A 356 -19.71 2.24 12.22
N THR A 357 -19.38 1.56 13.28
CA THR A 357 -19.38 0.14 13.57
C THR A 357 -18.02 -0.53 13.72
N PRO A 358 -17.54 -0.66 14.95
CA PRO A 358 -16.56 -1.70 15.30
C PRO A 358 -17.11 -3.07 14.87
N ALA A 359 -16.20 -3.97 14.47
CA ALA A 359 -16.57 -5.35 14.20
C ALA A 359 -17.41 -5.91 15.37
N PRO A 360 -18.51 -6.62 15.09
CA PRO A 360 -19.32 -7.17 16.16
C PRO A 360 -18.45 -8.05 17.04
N LEU A 361 -18.64 -7.94 18.35
CA LEU A 361 -18.00 -8.84 19.29
C LEU A 361 -18.29 -10.29 18.86
N PRO A 362 -17.31 -11.21 18.92
CA PRO A 362 -17.55 -12.63 18.77
C PRO A 362 -18.69 -13.08 19.69
N ASP A 363 -19.49 -14.04 19.28
CA ASP A 363 -20.67 -14.47 20.02
C ASP A 363 -20.37 -14.82 21.48
N ALA A 364 -19.28 -15.51 21.73
CA ALA A 364 -18.82 -15.87 23.06
C ALA A 364 -18.46 -14.62 23.89
N GLU A 365 -17.74 -13.66 23.32
CA GLU A 365 -17.37 -12.41 23.99
C GLU A 365 -18.59 -11.52 24.25
N ALA A 366 -19.51 -11.44 23.30
CA ALA A 366 -20.75 -10.68 23.45
C ALA A 366 -21.62 -11.23 24.60
N LEU A 367 -21.65 -12.56 24.76
CA LEU A 367 -22.35 -13.22 25.89
C LEU A 367 -21.72 -12.84 27.23
N LEU A 368 -20.40 -12.83 27.32
CA LEU A 368 -19.67 -12.43 28.53
C LEU A 368 -19.91 -10.97 28.91
N VAL A 369 -19.87 -10.06 27.93
CA VAL A 369 -20.13 -8.63 28.15
C VAL A 369 -21.59 -8.41 28.56
N LYS A 370 -22.53 -9.09 27.91
CA LYS A 370 -23.94 -9.05 28.28
C LYS A 370 -24.15 -9.52 29.73
N ARG A 371 -23.54 -10.62 30.09
CA ARG A 371 -23.59 -11.17 31.45
C ARG A 371 -22.95 -10.21 32.47
N ALA A 372 -21.85 -9.55 32.12
CA ALA A 372 -21.24 -8.53 32.96
C ALA A 372 -22.18 -7.36 33.26
N LEU A 373 -22.92 -6.91 32.24
CA LEU A 373 -23.89 -5.81 32.39
C LEU A 373 -25.14 -6.22 33.20
N GLU A 374 -25.70 -7.41 32.95
CA GLU A 374 -26.92 -7.87 33.53
C GLU A 374 -26.73 -8.42 34.98
N ASP A 375 -25.69 -9.23 35.19
CA ASP A 375 -25.51 -9.98 36.44
C ASP A 375 -24.48 -9.36 37.40
N ALA A 376 -23.53 -8.57 36.88
CA ALA A 376 -22.39 -8.05 37.66
C ALA A 376 -22.28 -6.52 37.72
N GLY A 377 -23.35 -5.81 37.36
CA GLY A 377 -23.33 -4.33 37.37
C GLY A 377 -22.25 -3.71 36.50
N GLY A 378 -21.93 -4.36 35.39
CA GLY A 378 -20.88 -3.95 34.43
C GLY A 378 -19.47 -4.38 34.81
N LYS A 379 -19.25 -5.08 35.92
CA LYS A 379 -17.92 -5.49 36.36
C LYS A 379 -17.40 -6.66 35.55
N MET A 380 -16.15 -6.56 35.08
CA MET A 380 -15.42 -7.64 34.45
C MET A 380 -14.11 -7.86 35.20
N THR A 381 -14.05 -8.92 35.99
CA THR A 381 -12.87 -9.30 36.77
C THR A 381 -12.37 -10.68 36.36
N LEU A 382 -11.12 -10.97 36.65
CA LEU A 382 -10.55 -12.30 36.38
C LEU A 382 -11.37 -13.42 37.03
N GLY A 383 -11.80 -13.21 38.29
CA GLY A 383 -12.61 -14.19 39.04
C GLY A 383 -13.95 -14.45 38.37
N LEU A 384 -14.68 -13.38 37.98
CA LEU A 384 -15.98 -13.53 37.30
C LEU A 384 -15.87 -14.26 35.95
N LEU A 385 -14.85 -13.91 35.16
CA LEU A 385 -14.63 -14.58 33.88
C LEU A 385 -14.29 -16.06 34.02
N MET A 386 -13.50 -16.39 35.04
CA MET A 386 -13.22 -17.80 35.37
C MET A 386 -14.48 -18.56 35.87
N GLU A 387 -15.30 -17.90 36.69
CA GLU A 387 -16.59 -18.45 37.15
C GLU A 387 -17.54 -18.66 35.94
N TRP A 388 -17.45 -17.85 34.92
CA TRP A 388 -18.23 -18.00 33.69
C TRP A 388 -17.61 -18.97 32.67
N GLY A 389 -16.54 -19.67 33.06
CA GLY A 389 -15.99 -20.81 32.32
C GLY A 389 -14.77 -20.51 31.46
N LEU A 390 -14.16 -19.31 31.54
CA LEU A 390 -12.92 -19.02 30.83
C LEU A 390 -11.71 -19.58 31.59
N GLY A 391 -10.73 -20.08 30.87
CA GLY A 391 -9.42 -20.40 31.43
C GLY A 391 -8.69 -19.14 31.93
N GLN A 392 -7.91 -19.28 33.00
CA GLN A 392 -7.20 -18.13 33.62
C GLN A 392 -6.36 -17.30 32.63
N ARG A 393 -5.66 -17.96 31.69
CA ARG A 393 -4.85 -17.28 30.64
C ARG A 393 -5.71 -16.50 29.67
N GLU A 394 -6.80 -17.10 29.27
CA GLU A 394 -7.78 -16.53 28.32
C GLU A 394 -8.50 -15.33 28.93
N ALA A 395 -8.96 -15.45 30.17
CA ALA A 395 -9.60 -14.37 30.92
C ALA A 395 -8.66 -13.17 31.12
N ARG A 396 -7.38 -13.38 31.45
CA ARG A 396 -6.39 -12.31 31.50
C ARG A 396 -6.20 -11.64 30.17
N ARG A 397 -5.99 -12.41 29.09
CA ARG A 397 -5.82 -11.90 27.71
C ARG A 397 -7.01 -11.05 27.30
N LEU A 398 -8.24 -11.49 27.59
CA LEU A 398 -9.46 -10.76 27.28
C LEU A 398 -9.51 -9.42 28.02
N LEU A 399 -9.27 -9.41 29.33
CA LEU A 399 -9.26 -8.20 30.13
C LEU A 399 -8.20 -7.19 29.67
N ASP A 400 -6.99 -7.64 29.41
CA ASP A 400 -5.91 -6.80 28.95
C ASP A 400 -6.22 -6.24 27.53
N THR A 401 -6.82 -7.04 26.66
CA THR A 401 -7.26 -6.61 25.35
C THR A 401 -8.35 -5.55 25.44
N TYR A 402 -9.33 -5.74 26.30
CA TYR A 402 -10.46 -4.82 26.47
C TYR A 402 -10.02 -3.52 27.15
N GLU A 403 -9.11 -3.58 28.11
CA GLU A 403 -8.52 -2.40 28.74
C GLU A 403 -7.68 -1.60 27.72
N ALA A 404 -6.87 -2.28 26.91
CA ALA A 404 -6.09 -1.65 25.82
C ALA A 404 -6.95 -0.99 24.74
N ARG A 405 -8.18 -1.46 24.52
CA ARG A 405 -9.14 -0.88 23.59
C ARG A 405 -9.99 0.25 24.20
N GLY A 406 -9.81 0.55 25.48
CA GLY A 406 -10.68 1.48 26.21
C GLY A 406 -12.14 0.96 26.33
N TRP A 407 -12.33 -0.34 26.28
CA TRP A 407 -13.61 -1.01 26.45
C TRP A 407 -13.93 -1.33 27.92
N LEU A 408 -12.89 -1.29 28.77
CA LEU A 408 -13.00 -1.34 30.20
C LEU A 408 -12.44 -0.07 30.81
N GLU A 409 -13.18 0.50 31.77
CA GLU A 409 -12.78 1.64 32.57
C GLU A 409 -12.52 1.18 34.00
N ARG A 410 -11.59 1.87 34.70
CA ARG A 410 -11.34 1.60 36.11
C ARG A 410 -12.18 2.53 36.98
N ASP A 411 -13.02 1.95 37.81
CA ASP A 411 -13.85 2.68 38.78
C ASP A 411 -13.07 2.88 40.08
N ALA A 412 -12.62 4.11 40.30
CA ALA A 412 -11.89 4.49 41.50
C ALA A 412 -12.73 4.36 42.79
N SER A 413 -14.06 4.49 42.67
CA SER A 413 -14.99 4.38 43.80
C SER A 413 -15.15 2.92 44.28
N GLU A 414 -14.82 1.96 43.43
CA GLU A 414 -14.94 0.53 43.74
C GLU A 414 -13.57 -0.20 43.69
N GLY A 415 -12.55 0.42 44.28
CA GLY A 415 -11.23 -0.21 44.40
C GLY A 415 -10.54 -0.46 43.06
N ASN A 416 -10.73 0.39 42.07
CA ASN A 416 -10.23 0.25 40.71
C ASN A 416 -10.75 -1.01 39.97
N ALA A 417 -11.95 -1.46 40.27
CA ALA A 417 -12.60 -2.52 39.51
C ALA A 417 -12.74 -2.14 38.02
N ARG A 418 -12.49 -3.10 37.13
CA ARG A 418 -12.70 -2.94 35.70
C ARG A 418 -14.20 -3.02 35.41
N LYS A 419 -14.75 -1.97 34.81
CA LYS A 419 -16.16 -1.90 34.36
C LYS A 419 -16.27 -1.77 32.86
N VAL A 420 -17.30 -2.34 32.30
CA VAL A 420 -17.68 -2.20 30.88
C VAL A 420 -17.91 -0.71 30.58
N SER A 421 -17.18 -0.16 29.64
CA SER A 421 -17.35 1.24 29.22
C SER A 421 -18.64 1.40 28.40
N PRO A 422 -19.20 2.61 28.31
CA PRO A 422 -20.35 2.92 27.43
C PRO A 422 -20.08 2.46 25.98
N LYS A 423 -18.84 2.63 25.51
CA LYS A 423 -18.40 2.22 24.19
C LYS A 423 -18.56 0.72 23.94
N LEU A 424 -18.25 -0.14 24.93
CA LEU A 424 -18.41 -1.59 24.81
C LEU A 424 -19.89 -1.98 24.92
N ALA A 425 -20.67 -1.30 25.75
CA ALA A 425 -22.11 -1.52 25.88
C ALA A 425 -22.85 -1.21 24.57
N ASP A 426 -22.48 -0.11 23.88
CA ASP A 426 -23.06 0.29 22.59
C ASP A 426 -22.77 -0.76 21.49
N LEU A 427 -21.64 -1.45 21.57
CA LEU A 427 -21.30 -2.55 20.63
C LEU A 427 -22.29 -3.73 20.72
N LEU A 428 -22.83 -4.00 21.91
CA LEU A 428 -23.86 -5.03 22.09
C LEU A 428 -25.22 -4.58 21.55
N THR A 429 -25.60 -3.34 21.80
CA THR A 429 -26.90 -2.79 21.40
C THR A 429 -27.00 -2.67 19.88
N ASN A 430 -25.94 -2.25 19.20
CA ASN A 430 -25.85 -2.16 17.74
C ASN A 430 -25.87 -3.54 17.05
N ARG A 431 -25.56 -4.63 17.74
CA ARG A 431 -25.62 -5.98 17.21
C ARG A 431 -27.06 -6.45 16.96
N GLN A 432 -28.00 -6.10 17.81
CA GLN A 432 -29.41 -6.47 17.65
C GLN A 432 -30.06 -5.77 16.43
N SER A 433 -29.58 -4.57 16.09
CA SER A 433 -30.02 -3.82 14.91
C SER A 433 -29.46 -4.36 13.58
N ARG A 434 -28.39 -5.16 13.60
CA ARG A 434 -27.68 -5.64 12.40
C ARG A 434 -28.11 -7.00 11.89
N GLN A 435 -28.79 -7.80 12.65
CA GLN A 435 -29.44 -9.00 12.09
C GLN A 435 -30.51 -8.66 11.03
N SER A 436 -30.89 -7.38 10.94
CA SER A 436 -31.79 -6.86 9.89
C SER A 436 -31.13 -6.13 8.71
N LEU A 437 -29.81 -5.90 8.73
CA LEU A 437 -29.10 -5.06 7.75
C LEU A 437 -27.83 -5.74 7.19
N THR A 438 -27.95 -6.94 6.65
CA THR A 438 -27.03 -7.38 5.58
C THR A 438 -27.42 -6.61 4.33
N ASN A 439 -26.91 -5.39 4.19
CA ASN A 439 -27.21 -4.56 3.04
C ASN A 439 -26.05 -4.62 2.04
N PRO A 440 -26.22 -5.27 0.86
CA PRO A 440 -25.22 -5.29 -0.21
C PRO A 440 -25.08 -3.93 -0.92
N TYR A 441 -25.78 -2.89 -0.48
CA TYR A 441 -25.98 -1.64 -1.23
C TYR A 441 -24.83 -0.64 -1.19
N ILE A 442 -23.90 -0.72 -0.24
CA ILE A 442 -22.78 0.23 -0.18
C ILE A 442 -21.86 0.12 -1.42
N TRP A 443 -21.77 -1.06 -2.00
CA TRP A 443 -20.95 -1.30 -3.19
C TRP A 443 -21.61 -0.86 -4.51
N ARG A 444 -22.93 -0.69 -4.57
CA ARG A 444 -23.65 -0.28 -5.78
C ARG A 444 -23.75 1.23 -6.00
N GLN A 445 -23.70 2.03 -4.94
CA GLN A 445 -23.88 3.49 -5.11
C GLN A 445 -22.67 4.22 -5.70
N THR A 446 -21.47 3.63 -5.66
CA THR A 446 -20.30 4.21 -6.32
C THR A 446 -20.10 3.74 -7.77
N ALA A 447 -20.78 2.68 -8.19
CA ALA A 447 -20.69 2.17 -9.56
C ALA A 447 -21.65 2.84 -10.56
N ASP A 448 -22.70 3.50 -10.09
CA ASP A 448 -23.81 4.03 -10.91
C ASP A 448 -23.84 5.57 -11.03
N LYS A 449 -22.75 6.29 -10.82
CA LYS A 449 -22.69 7.68 -11.29
C LYS A 449 -22.45 7.69 -12.80
N PRO A 450 -23.38 8.22 -13.63
CA PRO A 450 -23.18 8.29 -15.06
C PRO A 450 -21.94 9.13 -15.37
N ARG A 451 -21.10 8.61 -16.25
CA ARG A 451 -20.02 9.37 -16.88
C ARG A 451 -20.60 10.64 -17.47
N GLN A 452 -20.28 11.80 -16.93
CA GLN A 452 -20.42 13.05 -17.63
C GLN A 452 -19.47 12.98 -18.83
N THR A 453 -20.00 12.68 -19.98
CA THR A 453 -19.35 12.92 -21.27
C THR A 453 -19.13 14.42 -21.38
N LEU A 454 -17.87 14.84 -21.30
CA LEU A 454 -17.47 16.16 -21.76
C LEU A 454 -17.75 16.22 -23.26
N ASN A 455 -18.87 16.84 -23.62
CA ASN A 455 -19.12 17.29 -24.99
C ASN A 455 -18.10 18.38 -25.32
N MET A 456 -17.10 18.02 -26.11
CA MET A 456 -16.26 18.95 -26.84
C MET A 456 -16.97 19.29 -28.18
N GLU A 457 -18.03 20.04 -28.12
CA GLU A 457 -18.55 20.75 -29.28
C GLU A 457 -18.55 22.24 -28.97
N GLY A 458 -17.77 22.99 -29.73
CA GLY A 458 -17.87 24.45 -29.77
C GLY A 458 -16.59 25.23 -29.61
N ALA A 459 -15.71 25.19 -30.60
CA ALA A 459 -14.87 26.34 -30.96
C ALA A 459 -14.26 26.13 -32.35
N MET A 460 -15.08 26.33 -33.40
CA MET A 460 -14.61 26.86 -34.68
C MET A 460 -15.34 28.19 -34.87
N VAL A 461 -14.60 29.28 -34.69
CA VAL A 461 -14.60 30.50 -35.53
C VAL A 461 -13.27 31.17 -35.29
#